data_4b0691b1044b40e278066c47b71696fe
#
_entry.id   4b0691b1044b40e278066c47b71696fe
#
_cell.length_a   1.000
_cell.length_b   1.000
_cell.length_c   1.000
_cell.angle_alpha   90.00
_cell.angle_beta   90.00
_cell.angle_gamma   90.00
#
_symmetry.space_group_name_H-M   'P 1'
#
loop_
_entity.id
_entity.type
_entity.pdbx_description
1 polymer ?
#
loop_
_entity_poly.entity_id
_entity_poly.type
_entity_poly.pdbx_seq_one_letter_code
_entity_poly.pdbx_strand_id
1 'polypeptide(L)'
;EMTDDMASDIFKSGVAQAQNSREKKGAAIADDDVDTVHYWIYAPGENSCMWEEFYSEGIMAIGWGEIGDLKTFDSKDAMKSKMKETFDASLSYKNAAHATWQFVNDMKIGDIVFVKKGMHQLVGRGVVSSDYEYDADRNDKYGNIRKVNWTHKGEWPHPGQAVMKTLTDITSYTDYVEKLNALFEDESAEDVEEVSKNYPVYTEDDFLDEVFMTEEEYSKLVGILKAKKNVILQGAP
;
A
#
# COMPACT_ATOMS: atom_id res chain seq x y z
N GLU A 1 -44.57 26.81 17.54
CA GLU A 1 -44.52 25.40 17.94
C GLU A 1 -44.42 24.59 16.67
N MET A 2 -43.24 24.03 16.41
CA MET A 2 -42.98 23.13 15.30
C MET A 2 -43.48 21.73 15.72
N THR A 3 -44.46 21.18 14.99
CA THR A 3 -45.05 19.88 15.34
C THR A 3 -44.07 18.74 15.07
N ASP A 4 -44.13 17.63 15.82
CA ASP A 4 -43.28 16.44 15.68
C ASP A 4 -43.31 15.84 14.25
N ASP A 5 -44.39 16.02 13.52
CA ASP A 5 -44.53 15.61 12.12
C ASP A 5 -43.62 16.39 11.17
N MET A 6 -43.42 17.69 11.36
CA MET A 6 -42.52 18.48 10.51
C MET A 6 -41.04 18.14 10.74
N ALA A 7 -40.67 17.82 11.99
CA ALA A 7 -39.29 17.37 12.29
C ALA A 7 -38.99 15.98 11.67
N SER A 8 -39.99 15.08 11.65
CA SER A 8 -39.86 13.73 11.01
C SER A 8 -39.71 13.83 9.50
N ASP A 9 -40.42 14.73 8.83
CA ASP A 9 -40.34 14.90 7.37
C ASP A 9 -39.04 15.57 6.93
N ILE A 10 -38.51 16.52 7.71
CA ILE A 10 -37.18 17.10 7.44
C ILE A 10 -36.08 16.06 7.62
N PHE A 11 -36.20 15.20 8.63
CA PHE A 11 -35.21 14.13 8.86
C PHE A 11 -35.24 13.07 7.75
N LYS A 12 -36.43 12.65 7.31
CA LYS A 12 -36.59 11.69 6.20
C LYS A 12 -36.08 12.25 4.87
N SER A 13 -36.33 13.56 4.59
CA SER A 13 -35.82 14.19 3.37
C SER A 13 -34.28 14.35 3.39
N GLY A 14 -33.69 14.64 4.55
CA GLY A 14 -32.24 14.70 4.73
C GLY A 14 -31.56 13.33 4.53
N VAL A 15 -32.17 12.26 5.04
CA VAL A 15 -31.66 10.88 4.86
C VAL A 15 -31.78 10.45 3.39
N ALA A 16 -32.86 10.76 2.70
CA ALA A 16 -33.04 10.46 1.27
C ALA A 16 -32.05 11.23 0.39
N GLN A 17 -31.75 12.49 0.70
CA GLN A 17 -30.71 13.27 0.00
C GLN A 17 -29.31 12.71 0.26
N ALA A 18 -29.01 12.25 1.47
CA ALA A 18 -27.71 11.65 1.80
C ALA A 18 -27.53 10.30 1.12
N GLN A 19 -28.59 9.50 0.95
CA GLN A 19 -28.55 8.24 0.21
C GLN A 19 -28.38 8.47 -1.30
N ASN A 20 -29.13 9.40 -1.90
CA ASN A 20 -28.97 9.79 -3.32
C ASN A 20 -27.58 10.39 -3.61
N SER A 21 -26.97 11.07 -2.65
CA SER A 21 -25.60 11.59 -2.78
C SER A 21 -24.57 10.46 -2.71
N ARG A 22 -24.83 9.38 -1.97
CA ARG A 22 -23.98 8.18 -1.93
C ARG A 22 -24.10 7.34 -3.21
N GLU A 23 -25.28 7.19 -3.75
CA GLU A 23 -25.50 6.47 -5.01
C GLU A 23 -24.96 7.22 -6.23
N LYS A 24 -25.02 8.55 -6.25
CA LYS A 24 -24.37 9.38 -7.30
C LYS A 24 -22.85 9.46 -7.19
N LYS A 25 -22.26 9.28 -6.00
CA LYS A 25 -20.80 9.15 -5.85
C LYS A 25 -20.25 7.79 -6.26
N GLY A 26 -21.10 6.79 -6.42
CA GLY A 26 -20.72 5.47 -6.95
C GLY A 26 -20.62 5.40 -8.48
N ALA A 27 -20.93 6.47 -9.21
CA ALA A 27 -21.05 6.42 -10.67
C ALA A 27 -20.36 7.53 -11.44
N ALA A 28 -19.37 8.23 -10.88
CA ALA A 28 -18.46 9.09 -11.65
C ALA A 28 -17.31 9.60 -10.76
N ILE A 29 -16.32 8.79 -10.52
CA ILE A 29 -14.95 9.26 -10.38
C ILE A 29 -14.21 8.50 -11.48
N ALA A 30 -14.01 9.16 -12.63
CA ALA A 30 -12.93 8.84 -13.51
C ALA A 30 -11.67 9.02 -12.67
N ASP A 31 -10.97 7.93 -12.51
CA ASP A 31 -9.74 7.70 -11.80
C ASP A 31 -8.68 8.69 -12.32
N ASP A 32 -8.53 9.80 -11.64
CA ASP A 32 -7.26 10.51 -11.65
C ASP A 32 -6.40 9.65 -10.70
N ASP A 33 -5.67 8.72 -11.28
CA ASP A 33 -4.78 7.75 -10.63
C ASP A 33 -3.65 8.56 -9.96
N VAL A 34 -3.96 9.16 -8.81
CA VAL A 34 -2.94 9.66 -7.91
C VAL A 34 -2.15 8.42 -7.53
N ASP A 35 -0.93 8.34 -8.02
CA ASP A 35 0.02 7.24 -7.86
C ASP A 35 0.34 7.07 -6.35
N THR A 36 -0.62 6.48 -5.65
CA THR A 36 -0.53 6.26 -4.20
C THR A 36 0.41 5.08 -3.99
N VAL A 37 1.57 5.34 -3.42
CA VAL A 37 2.54 4.31 -3.04
C VAL A 37 1.91 3.38 -2.01
N HIS A 38 1.86 2.09 -2.32
CA HIS A 38 1.44 1.06 -1.39
C HIS A 38 2.62 0.52 -0.59
N TYR A 39 2.33 0.07 0.62
CA TYR A 39 3.30 -0.52 1.53
C TYR A 39 2.91 -1.98 1.80
N TRP A 40 3.88 -2.86 1.60
CA TRP A 40 3.67 -4.30 1.68
C TRP A 40 4.59 -4.93 2.72
N ILE A 41 4.06 -5.89 3.49
CA ILE A 41 4.89 -6.78 4.27
C ILE A 41 4.90 -8.15 3.59
N TYR A 42 6.09 -8.71 3.39
CA TYR A 42 6.34 -9.87 2.56
C TYR A 42 7.22 -10.91 3.26
N ALA A 43 6.93 -12.19 3.07
CA ALA A 43 7.75 -13.31 3.52
C ALA A 43 8.19 -14.16 2.32
N PRO A 44 9.49 -14.16 1.95
CA PRO A 44 10.03 -14.98 0.86
C PRO A 44 10.17 -16.45 1.30
N GLY A 45 9.14 -17.23 1.10
CA GLY A 45 9.06 -18.62 1.54
C GLY A 45 8.84 -18.78 3.04
N GLU A 46 8.85 -20.02 3.50
CA GLU A 46 8.70 -20.34 4.92
C GLU A 46 9.93 -19.86 5.69
N ASN A 47 9.70 -19.11 6.78
CA ASN A 47 10.77 -18.47 7.56
C ASN A 47 11.78 -17.68 6.72
N SER A 48 11.33 -17.15 5.58
CA SER A 48 12.15 -16.37 4.63
C SER A 48 13.34 -17.15 4.06
N CYS A 49 13.18 -18.45 3.87
CA CYS A 49 14.24 -19.33 3.34
C CYS A 49 14.72 -18.94 1.94
N MET A 50 13.92 -18.22 1.15
CA MET A 50 14.27 -17.75 -0.19
C MET A 50 14.88 -16.33 -0.20
N TRP A 51 15.06 -15.71 0.97
CA TRP A 51 15.49 -14.32 1.03
C TRP A 51 16.84 -14.04 0.35
N GLU A 52 17.84 -14.89 0.63
CA GLU A 52 19.18 -14.70 0.09
C GLU A 52 19.20 -14.79 -1.44
N GLU A 53 18.46 -15.74 -1.99
CA GLU A 53 18.34 -15.94 -3.44
C GLU A 53 17.62 -14.75 -4.10
N PHE A 54 16.43 -14.38 -3.59
CA PHE A 54 15.65 -13.28 -4.16
C PHE A 54 16.34 -11.92 -4.03
N TYR A 55 17.08 -11.72 -2.94
CA TYR A 55 17.90 -10.53 -2.78
C TYR A 55 19.00 -10.46 -3.85
N SER A 56 19.73 -11.58 -4.09
CA SER A 56 20.81 -11.62 -5.05
C SER A 56 20.34 -11.46 -6.50
N GLU A 57 19.13 -11.93 -6.80
CA GLU A 57 18.51 -11.80 -8.12
C GLU A 57 17.79 -10.46 -8.33
N GLY A 58 17.63 -9.66 -7.30
CA GLY A 58 16.89 -8.39 -7.37
C GLY A 58 15.40 -8.59 -7.63
N ILE A 59 14.81 -9.65 -7.09
CA ILE A 59 13.40 -9.99 -7.29
C ILE A 59 12.65 -10.22 -5.97
N MET A 60 11.33 -10.16 -6.05
CA MET A 60 10.42 -10.83 -5.15
C MET A 60 9.58 -11.84 -5.94
N ALA A 61 9.26 -12.97 -5.34
CA ALA A 61 8.45 -13.99 -5.97
C ALA A 61 7.40 -14.54 -5.00
N ILE A 62 6.27 -14.94 -5.55
CA ILE A 62 5.22 -15.60 -4.76
C ILE A 62 5.11 -17.05 -5.19
N GLY A 63 4.92 -17.95 -4.23
CA GLY A 63 4.72 -19.37 -4.49
C GLY A 63 3.47 -19.66 -5.34
N TRP A 64 3.13 -20.90 -5.45
CA TRP A 64 2.00 -21.38 -6.26
C TRP A 64 2.28 -21.44 -7.77
N GLY A 65 3.54 -21.53 -8.17
CA GLY A 65 3.95 -21.68 -9.57
C GLY A 65 3.32 -22.89 -10.26
N GLU A 66 2.92 -23.90 -9.50
CA GLU A 66 2.26 -25.12 -10.00
C GLU A 66 0.88 -24.83 -10.64
N ILE A 67 0.24 -23.70 -10.33
CA ILE A 67 -0.98 -23.28 -11.02
C ILE A 67 -0.72 -22.44 -12.27
N GLY A 68 0.57 -22.20 -12.59
CA GLY A 68 1.02 -21.46 -13.77
C GLY A 68 1.01 -19.96 -13.63
N ASP A 69 0.90 -19.25 -14.75
CA ASP A 69 0.83 -17.80 -14.82
C ASP A 69 -0.43 -17.28 -14.13
N LEU A 70 -0.23 -16.55 -13.03
CA LEU A 70 -1.31 -16.02 -12.22
C LEU A 70 -2.12 -14.92 -12.94
N LYS A 71 -1.56 -14.29 -13.98
CA LYS A 71 -2.26 -13.26 -14.77
C LYS A 71 -3.37 -13.82 -15.65
N THR A 72 -3.39 -15.14 -15.86
CA THR A 72 -4.42 -15.83 -16.67
C THR A 72 -5.76 -15.97 -15.95
N PHE A 73 -5.82 -15.67 -14.68
CA PHE A 73 -7.04 -15.82 -13.87
C PHE A 73 -7.86 -14.52 -13.82
N ASP A 74 -9.15 -14.62 -14.11
CA ASP A 74 -10.08 -13.49 -14.12
C ASP A 74 -10.57 -13.08 -12.72
N SER A 75 -10.33 -13.91 -11.70
CA SER A 75 -10.81 -13.64 -10.33
C SER A 75 -10.04 -14.41 -9.25
N LYS A 76 -10.12 -13.89 -8.01
CA LYS A 76 -9.61 -14.58 -6.80
C LYS A 76 -10.27 -15.96 -6.60
N ASP A 77 -11.53 -16.11 -6.96
CA ASP A 77 -12.23 -17.39 -6.85
C ASP A 77 -11.78 -18.40 -7.90
N ALA A 78 -11.42 -17.95 -9.10
CA ALA A 78 -10.81 -18.80 -10.12
C ALA A 78 -9.46 -19.32 -9.66
N MET A 79 -8.57 -18.45 -9.13
CA MET A 79 -7.29 -18.85 -8.52
C MET A 79 -7.48 -19.86 -7.40
N LYS A 80 -8.43 -19.58 -6.47
CA LYS A 80 -8.74 -20.47 -5.36
C LYS A 80 -9.23 -21.84 -5.82
N SER A 81 -10.08 -21.88 -6.83
CA SER A 81 -10.60 -23.12 -7.41
C SER A 81 -9.47 -23.94 -8.04
N LYS A 82 -8.56 -23.28 -8.78
CA LYS A 82 -7.38 -23.93 -9.36
C LYS A 82 -6.43 -24.48 -8.29
N MET A 83 -6.19 -23.73 -7.21
CA MET A 83 -5.40 -24.21 -6.07
C MET A 83 -6.01 -25.46 -5.44
N LYS A 84 -7.33 -25.51 -5.26
CA LYS A 84 -8.02 -26.69 -4.75
C LYS A 84 -7.92 -27.91 -5.67
N GLU A 85 -7.99 -27.69 -6.97
CA GLU A 85 -7.83 -28.73 -7.98
C GLU A 85 -6.41 -29.30 -8.01
N THR A 86 -5.41 -28.41 -7.90
CA THR A 86 -4.00 -28.76 -8.07
C THR A 86 -3.39 -29.40 -6.81
N PHE A 87 -3.84 -28.97 -5.61
CA PHE A 87 -3.22 -29.40 -4.34
C PHE A 87 -4.20 -30.24 -3.50
N ASP A 88 -4.98 -29.60 -2.65
CA ASP A 88 -5.89 -30.27 -1.72
C ASP A 88 -7.27 -29.58 -1.68
N ALA A 89 -8.29 -30.28 -2.18
CA ALA A 89 -9.65 -29.76 -2.25
C ALA A 89 -10.27 -29.45 -0.88
N SER A 90 -9.77 -30.05 0.21
CA SER A 90 -10.28 -29.85 1.58
C SER A 90 -9.84 -28.50 2.18
N LEU A 91 -8.76 -27.90 1.68
CA LEU A 91 -8.20 -26.65 2.18
C LEU A 91 -8.90 -25.43 1.60
N SER A 92 -8.88 -24.34 2.34
CA SER A 92 -9.67 -23.15 1.95
C SER A 92 -9.00 -22.28 0.89
N TYR A 93 -7.67 -22.17 0.87
CA TYR A 93 -6.82 -21.31 0.01
C TYR A 93 -7.24 -19.84 -0.08
N LYS A 94 -8.14 -19.35 0.80
CA LYS A 94 -8.64 -17.98 0.76
C LYS A 94 -7.51 -16.94 0.87
N ASN A 95 -6.58 -17.15 1.81
CA ASN A 95 -5.45 -16.25 2.01
C ASN A 95 -4.42 -16.34 0.88
N ALA A 96 -4.18 -17.54 0.35
CA ALA A 96 -3.29 -17.77 -0.77
C ALA A 96 -3.78 -17.07 -2.04
N ALA A 97 -5.05 -17.31 -2.42
CA ALA A 97 -5.68 -16.66 -3.57
C ALA A 97 -5.76 -15.12 -3.43
N HIS A 98 -5.91 -14.62 -2.21
CA HIS A 98 -5.88 -13.18 -1.97
C HIS A 98 -4.46 -12.61 -2.16
N ALA A 99 -3.45 -13.25 -1.60
CA ALA A 99 -2.06 -12.82 -1.74
C ALA A 99 -1.57 -12.88 -3.20
N THR A 100 -1.86 -13.96 -3.93
CA THR A 100 -1.51 -14.10 -5.34
C THR A 100 -2.24 -13.08 -6.23
N TRP A 101 -3.50 -12.81 -5.94
CA TRP A 101 -4.25 -11.76 -6.64
C TRP A 101 -3.65 -10.38 -6.42
N GLN A 102 -3.35 -10.00 -5.17
CA GLN A 102 -2.74 -8.72 -4.84
C GLN A 102 -1.36 -8.58 -5.50
N PHE A 103 -0.58 -9.63 -5.50
CA PHE A 103 0.74 -9.64 -6.14
C PHE A 103 0.68 -9.32 -7.63
N VAL A 104 -0.35 -9.79 -8.34
CA VAL A 104 -0.51 -9.56 -9.79
C VAL A 104 -1.20 -8.24 -10.10
N ASN A 105 -2.29 -7.92 -9.38
CA ASN A 105 -3.22 -6.88 -9.82
C ASN A 105 -3.17 -5.59 -9.00
N ASP A 106 -2.82 -5.69 -7.70
CA ASP A 106 -2.91 -4.54 -6.80
C ASP A 106 -1.53 -3.88 -6.59
N MET A 107 -0.43 -4.68 -6.60
CA MET A 107 0.94 -4.19 -6.44
C MET A 107 1.43 -3.49 -7.69
N LYS A 108 2.08 -2.33 -7.53
CA LYS A 108 2.55 -1.47 -8.63
C LYS A 108 4.05 -1.16 -8.52
N ILE A 109 4.63 -0.66 -9.60
CA ILE A 109 5.98 -0.10 -9.61
C ILE A 109 6.00 1.12 -8.68
N GLY A 110 7.03 1.24 -7.84
CA GLY A 110 7.16 2.28 -6.83
C GLY A 110 6.67 1.88 -5.44
N ASP A 111 5.92 0.79 -5.32
CA ASP A 111 5.48 0.27 -4.03
C ASP A 111 6.67 -0.15 -3.14
N ILE A 112 6.51 0.03 -1.84
CA ILE A 112 7.55 -0.30 -0.86
C ILE A 112 7.26 -1.66 -0.23
N VAL A 113 8.28 -2.49 -0.18
CA VAL A 113 8.21 -3.85 0.38
C VAL A 113 9.14 -3.98 1.59
N PHE A 114 8.57 -4.37 2.72
CA PHE A 114 9.31 -4.78 3.91
C PHE A 114 9.36 -6.30 3.97
N VAL A 115 10.55 -6.87 4.07
CA VAL A 115 10.75 -8.32 4.13
C VAL A 115 10.84 -8.75 5.59
N LYS A 116 9.96 -9.65 5.99
CA LYS A 116 9.93 -10.21 7.35
C LYS A 116 10.48 -11.63 7.40
N LYS A 117 11.08 -11.99 8.55
CA LYS A 117 11.45 -13.36 8.91
C LYS A 117 10.70 -13.78 10.17
N GLY A 118 9.76 -14.71 10.02
CA GLY A 118 8.83 -15.04 11.11
C GLY A 118 7.91 -13.86 11.45
N MET A 119 7.63 -13.68 12.74
CA MET A 119 6.72 -12.64 13.24
C MET A 119 7.41 -11.46 13.93
N HIS A 120 8.70 -11.58 14.26
CA HIS A 120 9.38 -10.65 15.15
C HIS A 120 10.63 -10.01 14.52
N GLN A 121 10.95 -10.32 13.27
CA GLN A 121 12.14 -9.85 12.59
C GLN A 121 11.82 -9.32 11.20
N LEU A 122 12.50 -8.24 10.81
CA LEU A 122 12.62 -7.76 9.43
C LEU A 122 14.04 -8.06 8.94
N VAL A 123 14.17 -8.38 7.65
CA VAL A 123 15.46 -8.75 7.04
C VAL A 123 15.79 -7.94 5.81
N GLY A 124 14.88 -7.07 5.36
CA GLY A 124 15.12 -6.21 4.21
C GLY A 124 13.99 -5.24 3.90
N ARG A 125 14.33 -4.28 3.03
CA ARG A 125 13.42 -3.29 2.46
C ARG A 125 13.80 -3.06 1.00
N GLY A 126 12.81 -2.81 0.15
CA GLY A 126 13.04 -2.50 -1.26
C GLY A 126 11.87 -1.77 -1.88
N VAL A 127 12.05 -1.39 -3.14
CA VAL A 127 11.05 -0.72 -3.97
C VAL A 127 10.78 -1.58 -5.19
N VAL A 128 9.51 -1.87 -5.48
CA VAL A 128 9.09 -2.62 -6.66
C VAL A 128 9.50 -1.86 -7.91
N SER A 129 10.21 -2.50 -8.83
CA SER A 129 10.79 -1.85 -10.02
C SER A 129 10.29 -2.43 -11.35
N SER A 130 9.47 -3.50 -11.32
CA SER A 130 8.81 -4.01 -12.53
C SER A 130 7.34 -4.30 -12.32
N ASP A 131 6.62 -4.42 -13.42
CA ASP A 131 5.33 -5.09 -13.44
C ASP A 131 5.50 -6.58 -13.10
N TYR A 132 4.36 -7.26 -12.93
CA TYR A 132 4.33 -8.71 -12.76
C TYR A 132 4.84 -9.42 -14.03
N GLU A 133 5.70 -10.42 -13.82
CA GLU A 133 6.25 -11.30 -14.86
C GLU A 133 6.06 -12.76 -14.45
N TYR A 134 5.84 -13.64 -15.45
CA TYR A 134 5.83 -15.08 -15.26
C TYR A 134 7.03 -15.71 -15.96
N ASP A 135 7.94 -16.28 -15.18
CA ASP A 135 9.11 -17.03 -15.66
C ASP A 135 8.79 -18.53 -15.69
N ALA A 136 8.46 -19.03 -16.88
CA ALA A 136 8.13 -20.43 -17.10
C ALA A 136 9.36 -21.36 -17.05
N ASP A 137 10.56 -20.81 -17.20
CA ASP A 137 11.83 -21.56 -17.18
C ASP A 137 12.35 -21.77 -15.75
N ARG A 138 11.80 -21.06 -14.78
CA ARG A 138 12.12 -21.23 -13.37
C ARG A 138 11.54 -22.54 -12.86
N ASN A 139 12.42 -23.51 -12.58
CA ASN A 139 12.05 -24.89 -12.22
C ASN A 139 11.55 -25.07 -10.78
N ASP A 140 11.29 -24.00 -10.09
CA ASP A 140 10.73 -23.99 -8.73
C ASP A 140 9.29 -23.45 -8.73
N LYS A 141 8.64 -23.50 -7.57
CA LYS A 141 7.28 -22.94 -7.40
C LYS A 141 7.20 -21.42 -7.43
N TYR A 142 8.30 -20.72 -7.68
CA TYR A 142 8.43 -19.26 -7.61
C TYR A 142 8.58 -18.60 -8.99
N GLY A 143 7.95 -19.14 -10.03
CA GLY A 143 7.94 -18.55 -11.39
C GLY A 143 7.15 -17.23 -11.50
N ASN A 144 6.35 -16.88 -10.50
CA ASN A 144 5.57 -15.64 -10.48
C ASN A 144 6.39 -14.56 -9.77
N ILE A 145 6.94 -13.59 -10.52
CA ILE A 145 7.98 -12.67 -10.06
C ILE A 145 7.66 -11.20 -10.31
N ARG A 146 8.33 -10.32 -9.56
CA ARG A 146 8.52 -8.89 -9.83
C ARG A 146 9.97 -8.52 -9.52
N LYS A 147 10.55 -7.58 -10.27
CA LYS A 147 11.86 -7.01 -9.93
C LYS A 147 11.71 -6.02 -8.79
N VAL A 148 12.71 -5.99 -7.93
CA VAL A 148 12.74 -5.12 -6.76
C VAL A 148 14.14 -4.54 -6.62
N ASN A 149 14.22 -3.23 -6.45
CA ASN A 149 15.43 -2.56 -6.00
C ASN A 149 15.52 -2.69 -4.48
N TRP A 150 16.25 -3.68 -4.00
CA TRP A 150 16.48 -3.89 -2.57
C TRP A 150 17.41 -2.78 -2.04
N THR A 151 16.90 -1.96 -1.13
CA THR A 151 17.63 -0.83 -0.55
C THR A 151 18.34 -1.18 0.74
N HIS A 152 17.82 -2.16 1.49
CA HIS A 152 18.38 -2.58 2.77
C HIS A 152 18.35 -4.10 2.89
N LYS A 153 19.42 -4.64 3.51
CA LYS A 153 19.55 -6.05 3.89
C LYS A 153 20.25 -6.11 5.25
N GLY A 154 19.63 -6.72 6.23
CA GLY A 154 20.14 -6.80 7.59
C GLY A 154 19.19 -7.55 8.50
N GLU A 155 19.22 -7.22 9.78
CA GLU A 155 18.35 -7.80 10.79
C GLU A 155 17.84 -6.71 11.72
N TRP A 156 16.54 -6.46 11.69
CA TRP A 156 15.89 -5.47 12.56
C TRP A 156 14.78 -6.13 13.38
N PRO A 157 14.65 -5.78 14.67
CA PRO A 157 13.52 -6.24 15.44
C PRO A 157 12.22 -5.63 14.90
N HIS A 158 11.22 -6.45 14.69
CA HIS A 158 9.91 -5.96 14.26
C HIS A 158 9.26 -5.13 15.39
N PRO A 159 8.67 -3.93 15.10
CA PRO A 159 8.10 -3.04 16.14
C PRO A 159 6.75 -3.55 16.67
N GLY A 160 6.66 -4.81 16.99
CA GLY A 160 5.46 -5.51 17.44
C GLY A 160 5.43 -6.94 16.93
N GLN A 161 4.36 -7.31 16.21
CA GLN A 161 4.21 -8.65 15.66
C GLN A 161 3.67 -8.61 14.24
N ALA A 162 4.41 -9.15 13.29
CA ALA A 162 3.97 -9.25 11.90
C ALA A 162 2.89 -10.33 11.73
N VAL A 163 1.99 -10.12 10.79
CA VAL A 163 0.95 -11.10 10.45
C VAL A 163 1.55 -12.38 9.84
N MET A 164 0.95 -13.54 10.12
CA MET A 164 1.37 -14.83 9.54
C MET A 164 0.81 -15.03 8.13
N LYS A 165 1.14 -14.11 7.20
CA LYS A 165 0.77 -14.20 5.78
C LYS A 165 2.00 -13.98 4.93
N THR A 166 1.99 -14.52 3.71
CA THR A 166 3.09 -14.36 2.74
C THR A 166 3.18 -12.93 2.23
N LEU A 167 2.04 -12.33 1.92
CA LEU A 167 1.94 -10.94 1.44
C LEU A 167 0.76 -10.26 2.11
N THR A 168 0.93 -9.01 2.52
CA THR A 168 -0.13 -8.21 3.12
C THR A 168 0.07 -6.75 2.78
N ASP A 169 -0.95 -6.11 2.24
CA ASP A 169 -1.03 -4.66 2.10
C ASP A 169 -1.22 -4.04 3.49
N ILE A 170 -0.32 -3.14 3.86
CA ILE A 170 -0.31 -2.43 5.14
C ILE A 170 -0.50 -0.92 4.97
N THR A 171 -0.79 -0.46 3.78
CA THR A 171 -0.90 0.98 3.41
C THR A 171 -1.86 1.74 4.32
N SER A 172 -2.98 1.13 4.70
CA SER A 172 -3.98 1.76 5.56
C SER A 172 -3.55 1.87 7.04
N TYR A 173 -2.46 1.23 7.45
CA TYR A 173 -1.95 1.24 8.83
C TYR A 173 -0.79 2.24 8.95
N THR A 174 -1.08 3.54 8.82
CA THR A 174 -0.10 4.62 8.74
C THR A 174 0.91 4.63 9.90
N ASP A 175 0.45 4.53 11.15
CA ASP A 175 1.33 4.47 12.34
C ASP A 175 2.29 3.26 12.30
N TYR A 176 1.83 2.16 11.70
CA TYR A 176 2.65 0.96 11.56
C TYR A 176 3.69 1.14 10.45
N VAL A 177 3.30 1.70 9.32
CA VAL A 177 4.19 2.04 8.20
C VAL A 177 5.27 3.02 8.65
N GLU A 178 4.92 4.07 9.41
CA GLU A 178 5.88 5.02 9.99
C GLU A 178 6.91 4.33 10.89
N LYS A 179 6.48 3.44 11.78
CA LYS A 179 7.38 2.66 12.63
C LYS A 179 8.30 1.74 11.86
N LEU A 180 7.81 1.15 10.76
CA LEU A 180 8.64 0.32 9.88
C LEU A 180 9.68 1.17 9.14
N ASN A 181 9.30 2.31 8.56
CA ASN A 181 10.22 3.19 7.85
C ASN A 181 11.33 3.71 8.79
N ALA A 182 10.98 4.12 10.00
CA ALA A 182 11.95 4.62 10.99
C ALA A 182 13.08 3.64 11.32
N LEU A 183 12.86 2.32 11.15
CA LEU A 183 13.92 1.32 11.35
C LEU A 183 15.03 1.38 10.29
N PHE A 184 14.74 1.95 9.13
CA PHE A 184 15.64 2.00 7.98
C PHE A 184 16.19 3.41 7.70
N GLU A 185 15.80 4.42 8.47
CA GLU A 185 16.28 5.80 8.33
C GLU A 185 17.67 6.00 8.94
N ASP A 186 18.02 5.24 9.98
CA ASP A 186 19.30 5.39 10.69
C ASP A 186 20.51 4.80 9.94
N GLU A 187 20.32 3.94 8.94
CA GLU A 187 21.40 3.27 8.20
C GLU A 187 21.80 3.99 6.90
N SER A 188 21.07 4.99 6.47
CA SER A 188 21.36 5.73 5.23
C SER A 188 22.45 6.81 5.39
N ALA A 189 23.10 6.90 6.56
CA ALA A 189 24.11 7.92 6.85
C ALA A 189 25.55 7.55 6.41
N GLU A 190 25.81 6.33 5.89
CA GLU A 190 27.12 5.97 5.34
C GLU A 190 27.01 5.51 3.88
N ASP A 191 27.53 6.35 2.97
CA ASP A 191 27.90 6.09 1.58
C ASP A 191 26.79 5.81 0.53
N VAL A 192 25.84 6.72 0.38
CA VAL A 192 25.31 7.01 -0.95
C VAL A 192 25.51 8.50 -1.20
N GLU A 193 26.37 8.86 -2.17
CA GLU A 193 26.35 10.20 -2.74
C GLU A 193 24.90 10.56 -3.04
N GLU A 194 24.35 11.47 -2.23
CA GLU A 194 23.07 12.11 -2.50
C GLU A 194 23.11 12.67 -3.93
N VAL A 195 22.45 11.99 -4.85
CA VAL A 195 21.81 12.75 -5.93
C VAL A 195 20.63 13.45 -5.24
N SER A 196 20.97 14.51 -4.52
CA SER A 196 19.99 15.45 -3.99
C SER A 196 19.25 15.98 -5.21
N LYS A 197 18.03 15.48 -5.44
CA LYS A 197 17.03 16.23 -6.18
C LYS A 197 16.81 17.47 -5.34
N ASN A 198 17.57 18.51 -5.68
CA ASN A 198 17.47 19.83 -5.06
C ASN A 198 16.13 20.41 -5.50
N TYR A 199 15.03 19.96 -4.89
CA TYR A 199 13.77 20.68 -5.00
C TYR A 199 14.01 22.02 -4.32
N PRO A 200 13.77 23.14 -4.99
CA PRO A 200 13.85 24.45 -4.33
C PRO A 200 12.97 24.38 -3.09
N VAL A 201 13.52 24.85 -1.96
CA VAL A 201 12.74 24.89 -0.71
C VAL A 201 11.54 25.77 -0.97
N TYR A 202 10.34 25.18 -0.96
CA TYR A 202 9.09 25.90 -1.13
C TYR A 202 8.85 26.71 0.13
N THR A 203 8.87 28.01 0.01
CA THR A 203 8.82 28.95 1.12
C THR A 203 7.43 29.48 1.37
N GLU A 204 7.26 30.23 2.47
CA GLU A 204 6.01 30.98 2.76
C GLU A 204 5.71 31.99 1.65
N ASP A 205 6.74 32.67 1.14
CA ASP A 205 6.58 33.65 0.06
C ASP A 205 6.10 32.95 -1.22
N ASP A 206 6.64 31.78 -1.57
CA ASP A 206 6.19 31.01 -2.73
C ASP A 206 4.71 30.61 -2.60
N PHE A 207 4.28 30.19 -1.39
CA PHE A 207 2.88 29.86 -1.13
C PHE A 207 1.96 31.09 -1.26
N LEU A 208 2.36 32.23 -0.71
CA LEU A 208 1.55 33.45 -0.74
C LEU A 208 1.46 34.07 -2.15
N ASP A 209 2.46 33.84 -3.00
CA ASP A 209 2.45 34.25 -4.41
C ASP A 209 1.48 33.39 -5.26
N GLU A 210 1.26 32.13 -4.89
CA GLU A 210 0.39 31.21 -5.62
C GLU A 210 -1.07 31.23 -5.15
N VAL A 211 -1.37 31.69 -3.93
CA VAL A 211 -2.71 31.68 -3.35
C VAL A 211 -3.18 33.09 -2.98
N PHE A 212 -4.47 33.36 -3.18
CA PHE A 212 -5.10 34.61 -2.76
C PHE A 212 -5.36 34.60 -1.24
N MET A 213 -4.29 34.74 -0.45
CA MET A 213 -4.34 34.72 1.02
C MET A 213 -3.38 35.79 1.57
N THR A 214 -3.75 36.44 2.65
CA THR A 214 -2.88 37.41 3.33
C THR A 214 -1.91 36.68 4.29
N GLU A 215 -0.75 37.28 4.61
CA GLU A 215 0.20 36.75 5.59
C GLU A 215 -0.47 36.48 6.97
N GLU A 216 -1.44 37.32 7.37
CA GLU A 216 -2.17 37.15 8.63
C GLU A 216 -3.05 35.89 8.58
N GLU A 217 -3.74 35.63 7.46
CA GLU A 217 -4.56 34.44 7.26
C GLU A 217 -3.69 33.18 7.17
N TYR A 218 -2.55 33.25 6.48
CA TYR A 218 -1.56 32.17 6.42
C TYR A 218 -1.03 31.82 7.82
N SER A 219 -0.57 32.81 8.59
CA SER A 219 -0.06 32.61 9.95
C SER A 219 -1.10 31.95 10.85
N LYS A 220 -2.38 32.35 10.72
CA LYS A 220 -3.49 31.76 11.44
C LYS A 220 -3.76 30.32 11.03
N LEU A 221 -3.73 30.03 9.72
CA LEU A 221 -3.90 28.68 9.16
C LEU A 221 -2.80 27.74 9.66
N VAL A 222 -1.53 28.16 9.57
CA VAL A 222 -0.37 27.41 10.05
C VAL A 222 -0.46 27.18 11.57
N GLY A 223 -0.88 28.19 12.33
CA GLY A 223 -1.10 28.06 13.78
C GLY A 223 -2.15 27.01 14.13
N ILE A 224 -3.27 26.98 13.39
CA ILE A 224 -4.32 25.97 13.56
C ILE A 224 -3.81 24.58 13.16
N LEU A 225 -3.10 24.47 12.04
CA LEU A 225 -2.54 23.21 11.57
C LEU A 225 -1.55 22.61 12.56
N LYS A 226 -0.63 23.44 13.11
CA LYS A 226 0.32 23.01 14.16
C LYS A 226 -0.35 22.56 15.44
N ALA A 227 -1.45 23.23 15.84
CA ALA A 227 -2.17 22.92 17.07
C ALA A 227 -3.09 21.70 16.96
N LYS A 228 -3.82 21.58 15.84
CA LYS A 228 -4.85 20.55 15.63
C LYS A 228 -4.40 19.42 14.69
N LYS A 229 -3.26 19.55 14.03
CA LYS A 229 -2.67 18.61 13.05
C LYS A 229 -3.55 18.26 11.84
N ASN A 230 -4.68 18.94 11.69
CA ASN A 230 -5.52 18.84 10.50
C ASN A 230 -6.30 20.14 10.28
N VAL A 231 -6.64 20.43 9.03
CA VAL A 231 -7.46 21.55 8.60
C VAL A 231 -8.34 21.09 7.45
N ILE A 232 -9.62 21.47 7.49
CA ILE A 232 -10.55 21.29 6.38
C ILE A 232 -10.72 22.63 5.70
N LEU A 233 -10.25 22.75 4.45
CA LEU A 233 -10.46 23.92 3.61
C LEU A 233 -11.75 23.73 2.82
N GLN A 234 -12.70 24.67 2.96
CA GLN A 234 -13.95 24.65 2.23
C GLN A 234 -13.98 25.89 1.32
N GLY A 235 -13.92 25.65 0.02
CA GLY A 235 -14.05 26.69 -1.01
C GLY A 235 -15.50 26.93 -1.40
N ALA A 236 -15.73 28.03 -2.11
CA ALA A 236 -16.98 28.24 -2.82
C ALA A 236 -17.12 27.20 -3.96
N PRO A 237 -18.33 26.71 -4.27
CA PRO A 237 -18.59 25.78 -5.34
C PRO A 237 -18.28 26.36 -6.71
#